data_582c8d52bd2cf25489283a0ed442c56d
#
_entry.id   582c8d52bd2cf25489283a0ed442c56d
#
_cell.length_a   1.000
_cell.length_b   1.000
_cell.length_c   1.000
_cell.angle_alpha   90.00
_cell.angle_beta   90.00
_cell.angle_gamma   90.00
#
_symmetry.space_group_name_H-M   'P 1'
#
loop_
_entity.id
_entity.type
_entity.pdbx_description
1 polymer ?
#
loop_
_entity_poly.entity_id
_entity_poly.type
_entity_poly.pdbx_seq_one_letter_code
_entity_poly.pdbx_strand_id
1 'polypeptide(L)'
;MAALLETEGLTKRFGGLTATEDVSISVKAGEIRGLIGPNGAGKTTLVNLITGIYPPSAGEIRLAGARITGLPPHLVARRGLLRTFQVCRLFGNLSVRENLLLPYLARGSAALAEGAARARDLLQLTKLTRLADAPAKELSGGQRALLQVASGFMLPELRCYVLDEPFAGINPVIKEEIIELILEANRSRGLTFVIVSHEMAIMRRLCHSISVLAQGRVVSEGTLDEVAGRHEVIAAYLGKGWT
;
A
#
# COMPACT_ATOMS: atom_id res chain seq x y z
N MET A 1 12.63 -13.98 10.31
CA MET A 1 11.35 -14.20 9.62
C MET A 1 11.62 -14.28 8.12
N ALA A 2 10.90 -15.14 7.39
CA ALA A 2 11.06 -15.26 5.94
C ALA A 2 10.54 -14.00 5.21
N ALA A 3 11.12 -13.70 4.05
CA ALA A 3 10.63 -12.65 3.18
C ALA A 3 9.23 -13.00 2.65
N LEU A 4 8.30 -12.03 2.67
CA LEU A 4 6.97 -12.17 2.09
C LEU A 4 6.92 -11.59 0.69
N LEU A 5 7.48 -10.39 0.48
CA LEU A 5 7.55 -9.73 -0.81
C LEU A 5 9.01 -9.47 -1.15
N GLU A 6 9.44 -9.91 -2.33
CA GLU A 6 10.81 -9.74 -2.80
C GLU A 6 10.79 -9.21 -4.23
N THR A 7 11.69 -8.29 -4.51
CA THR A 7 12.06 -7.89 -5.86
C THR A 7 13.55 -8.11 -6.07
N GLU A 8 13.94 -8.59 -7.24
CA GLU A 8 15.33 -8.84 -7.62
C GLU A 8 15.60 -8.20 -8.98
N GLY A 9 16.53 -7.24 -9.02
CA GLY A 9 16.96 -6.57 -10.24
C GLY A 9 15.84 -5.84 -10.99
N LEU A 10 14.79 -5.38 -10.29
CA LEU A 10 13.55 -4.92 -10.92
C LEU A 10 13.76 -3.62 -11.67
N THR A 11 13.61 -3.68 -12.98
CA THR A 11 13.88 -2.58 -13.90
C THR A 11 12.65 -2.27 -14.76
N LYS A 12 12.36 -0.98 -14.94
CA LYS A 12 11.32 -0.50 -15.87
C LYS A 12 11.84 0.63 -16.74
N ARG A 13 11.70 0.43 -18.05
CA ARG A 13 12.01 1.44 -19.07
C ARG A 13 10.73 1.84 -19.81
N PHE A 14 10.59 3.14 -20.06
CA PHE A 14 9.55 3.72 -20.91
C PHE A 14 10.26 4.48 -22.05
N GLY A 15 10.38 3.84 -23.21
CA GLY A 15 11.23 4.37 -24.27
C GLY A 15 12.68 4.59 -23.80
N GLY A 16 13.17 5.80 -23.88
CA GLY A 16 14.53 6.17 -23.43
C GLY A 16 14.65 6.45 -21.91
N LEU A 17 13.53 6.52 -21.17
CA LEU A 17 13.53 6.81 -19.74
C LEU A 17 13.58 5.52 -18.92
N THR A 18 14.58 5.37 -18.06
CA THR A 18 14.61 4.31 -17.04
C THR A 18 13.98 4.86 -15.76
N ALA A 19 12.77 4.39 -15.43
CA ALA A 19 12.00 4.86 -14.28
C ALA A 19 12.33 4.10 -12.99
N THR A 20 12.70 2.83 -13.07
CA THR A 20 13.33 2.03 -12.00
C THR A 20 14.47 1.24 -12.59
N GLU A 21 15.55 1.07 -11.84
CA GLU A 21 16.76 0.40 -12.30
C GLU A 21 17.36 -0.45 -11.19
N ASP A 22 17.43 -1.76 -11.42
CA ASP A 22 18.05 -2.75 -10.53
C ASP A 22 17.52 -2.68 -9.08
N VAL A 23 16.18 -2.51 -8.92
CA VAL A 23 15.57 -2.37 -7.60
C VAL A 23 15.38 -3.75 -6.98
N SER A 24 16.13 -4.00 -5.90
CA SER A 24 16.04 -5.22 -5.09
C SER A 24 15.65 -4.84 -3.66
N ILE A 25 14.45 -5.25 -3.22
CA ILE A 25 13.95 -5.08 -1.85
C ILE A 25 13.40 -6.38 -1.32
N SER A 26 13.52 -6.57 0.00
CA SER A 26 12.97 -7.73 0.70
C SER A 26 12.16 -7.26 1.90
N VAL A 27 10.85 -7.54 1.89
CA VAL A 27 9.91 -7.18 2.95
C VAL A 27 9.52 -8.46 3.69
N LYS A 28 9.76 -8.50 5.00
CA LYS A 28 9.48 -9.67 5.84
C LYS A 28 7.98 -9.82 6.11
N ALA A 29 7.53 -11.03 6.38
CA ALA A 29 6.15 -11.26 6.83
C ALA A 29 5.88 -10.50 8.15
N GLY A 30 4.74 -9.78 8.21
CA GLY A 30 4.35 -8.94 9.34
C GLY A 30 5.11 -7.61 9.45
N GLU A 31 5.95 -7.28 8.48
CA GLU A 31 6.66 -6.01 8.47
C GLU A 31 5.78 -4.87 7.93
N ILE A 32 5.91 -3.68 8.52
CA ILE A 32 5.43 -2.43 7.92
C ILE A 32 6.65 -1.72 7.33
N ARG A 33 6.80 -1.81 6.01
CA ARG A 33 7.90 -1.21 5.25
C ARG A 33 7.47 0.16 4.70
N GLY A 34 8.26 1.18 4.97
CA GLY A 34 8.12 2.48 4.34
C GLY A 34 8.89 2.55 3.00
N LEU A 35 8.30 3.22 2.02
CA LEU A 35 8.95 3.56 0.76
C LEU A 35 8.92 5.07 0.59
N ILE A 36 10.08 5.71 0.74
CA ILE A 36 10.24 7.16 0.65
C ILE A 36 11.18 7.55 -0.48
N GLY A 37 11.21 8.85 -0.80
CA GLY A 37 12.09 9.41 -1.82
C GLY A 37 11.49 10.67 -2.45
N PRO A 38 12.28 11.50 -3.14
CA PRO A 38 11.78 12.70 -3.78
C PRO A 38 10.77 12.41 -4.88
N ASN A 39 10.11 13.47 -5.38
CA ASN A 39 9.24 13.36 -6.54
C ASN A 39 10.06 12.91 -7.77
N GLY A 40 9.48 12.00 -8.55
CA GLY A 40 10.19 11.40 -9.69
C GLY A 40 11.20 10.30 -9.33
N ALA A 41 11.36 9.92 -8.06
CA ALA A 41 12.29 8.85 -7.65
C ALA A 41 11.95 7.45 -8.14
N GLY A 42 10.75 7.23 -8.72
CA GLY A 42 10.33 5.92 -9.21
C GLY A 42 9.38 5.15 -8.28
N LYS A 43 8.97 5.72 -7.13
CA LYS A 43 8.12 5.05 -6.13
C LYS A 43 6.82 4.49 -6.72
N THR A 44 6.04 5.33 -7.41
CA THR A 44 4.79 4.92 -8.06
C THR A 44 5.03 3.87 -9.15
N THR A 45 6.14 3.97 -9.88
CA THR A 45 6.53 2.96 -10.87
C THR A 45 6.81 1.63 -10.19
N LEU A 46 7.59 1.62 -9.10
CA LEU A 46 7.87 0.41 -8.33
C LEU A 46 6.58 -0.24 -7.79
N VAL A 47 5.67 0.57 -7.20
CA VAL A 47 4.36 0.09 -6.75
C VAL A 47 3.55 -0.51 -7.91
N ASN A 48 3.55 0.14 -9.09
CA ASN A 48 2.84 -0.35 -10.27
C ASN A 48 3.43 -1.68 -10.80
N LEU A 49 4.74 -1.87 -10.71
CA LEU A 49 5.40 -3.13 -11.06
C LEU A 49 5.02 -4.26 -10.10
N ILE A 50 5.15 -4.02 -8.80
CA ILE A 50 4.86 -4.99 -7.74
C ILE A 50 3.39 -5.45 -7.80
N THR A 51 2.49 -4.53 -8.14
CA THR A 51 1.04 -4.80 -8.18
C THR A 51 0.52 -5.21 -9.56
N GLY A 52 1.41 -5.41 -10.54
CA GLY A 52 1.09 -5.96 -11.86
C GLY A 52 0.41 -4.99 -12.82
N ILE A 53 0.40 -3.68 -12.53
CA ILE A 53 -0.13 -2.64 -13.44
C ILE A 53 0.81 -2.49 -14.65
N TYR A 54 2.13 -2.54 -14.41
CA TYR A 54 3.12 -2.54 -15.47
C TYR A 54 3.90 -3.86 -15.44
N PRO A 55 4.13 -4.49 -16.59
CA PRO A 55 5.12 -5.55 -16.67
C PRO A 55 6.52 -4.93 -16.52
N PRO A 56 7.44 -5.57 -15.79
CA PRO A 56 8.82 -5.14 -15.72
C PRO A 56 9.54 -5.32 -17.06
N SER A 57 10.58 -4.51 -17.29
CA SER A 57 11.50 -4.67 -18.42
C SER A 57 12.58 -5.73 -18.13
N ALA A 58 12.96 -5.87 -16.84
CA ALA A 58 13.86 -6.91 -16.33
C ALA A 58 13.62 -7.13 -14.84
N GLY A 59 14.16 -8.21 -14.30
CA GLY A 59 14.07 -8.56 -12.89
C GLY A 59 12.85 -9.42 -12.56
N GLU A 60 12.73 -9.76 -11.27
CA GLU A 60 11.73 -10.71 -10.78
C GLU A 60 11.01 -10.18 -9.55
N ILE A 61 9.76 -10.61 -9.36
CA ILE A 61 8.93 -10.31 -8.18
C ILE A 61 8.40 -11.62 -7.64
N ARG A 62 8.58 -11.84 -6.32
CA ARG A 62 8.05 -12.99 -5.59
C ARG A 62 7.16 -12.54 -4.44
N LEU A 63 6.07 -13.27 -4.23
CA LEU A 63 5.21 -13.12 -3.07
C LEU A 63 5.10 -14.48 -2.37
N ALA A 64 5.50 -14.55 -1.10
CA ALA A 64 5.57 -15.78 -0.32
C ALA A 64 6.32 -16.91 -1.09
N GLY A 65 7.46 -16.58 -1.70
CA GLY A 65 8.27 -17.48 -2.52
C GLY A 65 7.73 -17.76 -3.92
N ALA A 66 6.45 -17.49 -4.20
CA ALA A 66 5.86 -17.73 -5.52
C ALA A 66 6.12 -16.53 -6.46
N ARG A 67 6.55 -16.82 -7.68
CA ARG A 67 6.75 -15.81 -8.73
C ARG A 67 5.42 -15.16 -9.12
N ILE A 68 5.37 -13.84 -9.09
CA ILE A 68 4.22 -13.03 -9.54
C ILE A 68 4.60 -12.05 -10.66
N THR A 69 5.83 -12.10 -11.16
CA THR A 69 6.36 -11.23 -12.20
C THR A 69 5.48 -11.24 -13.44
N GLY A 70 5.02 -10.06 -13.87
CA GLY A 70 4.20 -9.90 -15.09
C GLY A 70 2.77 -10.42 -14.98
N LEU A 71 2.31 -10.90 -13.80
CA LEU A 71 0.91 -11.23 -13.59
C LEU A 71 0.06 -9.96 -13.63
N PRO A 72 -1.14 -10.00 -14.22
CA PRO A 72 -2.07 -8.88 -14.20
C PRO A 72 -2.61 -8.63 -12.77
N PRO A 73 -3.08 -7.40 -12.45
CA PRO A 73 -3.44 -6.99 -11.09
C PRO A 73 -4.44 -7.92 -10.38
N HIS A 74 -5.43 -8.43 -11.10
CA HIS A 74 -6.44 -9.33 -10.51
C HIS A 74 -5.85 -10.68 -10.09
N LEU A 75 -4.82 -11.19 -10.76
CA LEU A 75 -4.12 -12.42 -10.35
C LEU A 75 -3.16 -12.15 -9.20
N VAL A 76 -2.51 -10.98 -9.17
CA VAL A 76 -1.70 -10.52 -8.02
C VAL A 76 -2.58 -10.40 -6.78
N ALA A 77 -3.76 -9.79 -6.90
CA ALA A 77 -4.73 -9.68 -5.81
C ALA A 77 -5.18 -11.05 -5.28
N ARG A 78 -5.45 -12.02 -6.14
CA ARG A 78 -5.78 -13.41 -5.74
C ARG A 78 -4.65 -14.12 -5.01
N ARG A 79 -3.40 -13.67 -5.14
CA ARG A 79 -2.25 -14.15 -4.37
C ARG A 79 -2.10 -13.47 -3.01
N GLY A 80 -2.98 -12.48 -2.72
CA GLY A 80 -3.02 -11.77 -1.44
C GLY A 80 -2.21 -10.49 -1.39
N LEU A 81 -1.83 -9.90 -2.53
CA LEU A 81 -1.21 -8.59 -2.59
C LEU A 81 -2.20 -7.58 -3.19
N LEU A 82 -2.61 -6.61 -2.38
CA LEU A 82 -3.48 -5.51 -2.80
C LEU A 82 -2.76 -4.17 -2.76
N ARG A 83 -3.35 -3.16 -3.41
CA ARG A 83 -2.96 -1.76 -3.25
C ARG A 83 -4.15 -0.84 -3.11
N THR A 84 -3.94 0.31 -2.46
CA THR A 84 -4.79 1.49 -2.65
C THR A 84 -4.35 2.27 -3.88
N PHE A 85 -5.23 3.14 -4.37
CA PHE A 85 -4.87 4.11 -5.40
C PHE A 85 -4.83 5.49 -4.77
N GLN A 86 -3.91 6.33 -5.22
CA GLN A 86 -3.78 7.72 -4.77
C GLN A 86 -5.08 8.51 -4.96
N VAL A 87 -5.81 8.26 -6.06
CA VAL A 87 -7.18 8.76 -6.24
C VAL A 87 -8.13 7.69 -5.72
N CYS A 88 -8.96 8.05 -4.75
CA CYS A 88 -9.92 7.14 -4.15
C CYS A 88 -10.91 6.58 -5.19
N ARG A 89 -10.95 5.26 -5.31
CA ARG A 89 -11.78 4.52 -6.29
C ARG A 89 -12.86 3.74 -5.57
N LEU A 90 -13.91 4.45 -5.15
CA LEU A 90 -15.13 3.85 -4.62
C LEU A 90 -16.25 3.92 -5.65
N PHE A 91 -17.18 3.00 -5.56
CA PHE A 91 -18.43 3.06 -6.33
C PHE A 91 -19.38 4.03 -5.64
N GLY A 92 -19.37 5.29 -6.08
CA GLY A 92 -20.04 6.40 -5.40
C GLY A 92 -21.56 6.23 -5.24
N ASN A 93 -22.23 5.52 -6.14
CA ASN A 93 -23.67 5.27 -6.08
C ASN A 93 -24.04 4.04 -5.22
N LEU A 94 -23.05 3.18 -4.89
CA LEU A 94 -23.24 2.10 -3.93
C LEU A 94 -23.10 2.66 -2.51
N SER A 95 -23.82 2.04 -1.56
CA SER A 95 -23.66 2.35 -0.15
C SER A 95 -22.26 2.01 0.36
N VAL A 96 -21.90 2.55 1.52
CA VAL A 96 -20.64 2.24 2.21
C VAL A 96 -20.53 0.73 2.44
N ARG A 97 -21.60 0.10 2.90
CA ARG A 97 -21.71 -1.36 3.12
C ARG A 97 -21.50 -2.14 1.83
N GLU A 98 -22.16 -1.75 0.75
CA GLU A 98 -22.02 -2.43 -0.55
C GLU A 98 -20.60 -2.32 -1.09
N ASN A 99 -19.93 -1.17 -0.95
CA ASN A 99 -18.52 -1.03 -1.31
C ASN A 99 -17.62 -2.03 -0.58
N LEU A 100 -17.86 -2.28 0.72
CA LEU A 100 -17.14 -3.30 1.47
C LEU A 100 -17.45 -4.72 0.96
N LEU A 101 -18.68 -5.01 0.56
CA LEU A 101 -19.10 -6.35 0.15
C LEU A 101 -18.64 -6.75 -1.25
N LEU A 102 -18.16 -5.80 -2.08
CA LEU A 102 -17.75 -6.09 -3.46
C LEU A 102 -16.83 -7.32 -3.62
N PRO A 103 -15.79 -7.53 -2.78
CA PRO A 103 -14.92 -8.70 -2.90
C PRO A 103 -15.64 -10.04 -2.70
N TYR A 104 -16.80 -10.04 -2.06
CA TYR A 104 -17.58 -11.23 -1.75
C TYR A 104 -18.67 -11.52 -2.78
N LEU A 105 -19.11 -10.55 -3.57
CA LEU A 105 -20.20 -10.72 -4.55
C LEU A 105 -19.91 -11.82 -5.57
N ALA A 106 -18.66 -11.98 -5.98
CA ALA A 106 -18.25 -12.99 -6.95
C ALA A 106 -18.04 -14.39 -6.34
N ARG A 107 -18.22 -14.57 -5.01
CA ARG A 107 -17.90 -15.81 -4.27
C ARG A 107 -19.13 -16.64 -3.91
N GLY A 108 -20.33 -16.16 -4.24
CA GLY A 108 -21.60 -16.85 -3.95
C GLY A 108 -22.20 -16.50 -2.58
N SER A 109 -23.41 -17.03 -2.32
CA SER A 109 -24.23 -16.65 -1.16
C SER A 109 -23.64 -17.01 0.21
N ALA A 110 -22.95 -18.13 0.32
CA ALA A 110 -22.30 -18.53 1.58
C ALA A 110 -21.18 -17.54 1.97
N ALA A 111 -20.38 -17.10 1.00
CA ALA A 111 -19.34 -16.11 1.21
C ALA A 111 -19.92 -14.73 1.59
N LEU A 112 -21.10 -14.37 1.07
CA LEU A 112 -21.76 -13.10 1.42
C LEU A 112 -22.11 -13.00 2.91
N ALA A 113 -22.50 -14.08 3.56
CA ALA A 113 -22.79 -14.09 4.99
C ALA A 113 -21.51 -13.78 5.82
N GLU A 114 -20.40 -14.41 5.48
CA GLU A 114 -19.08 -14.10 6.06
C GLU A 114 -18.69 -12.63 5.79
N GLY A 115 -18.82 -12.20 4.53
CA GLY A 115 -18.55 -10.82 4.14
C GLY A 115 -19.37 -9.80 4.90
N ALA A 116 -20.67 -10.09 5.16
CA ALA A 116 -21.55 -9.21 5.93
C ALA A 116 -21.12 -9.08 7.40
N ALA A 117 -20.67 -10.17 8.02
CA ALA A 117 -20.10 -10.11 9.37
C ALA A 117 -18.84 -9.25 9.40
N ARG A 118 -17.91 -9.51 8.51
CA ARG A 118 -16.65 -8.77 8.40
C ARG A 118 -16.85 -7.27 8.08
N ALA A 119 -17.83 -6.96 7.21
CA ALA A 119 -18.19 -5.57 6.90
C ALA A 119 -18.73 -4.85 8.13
N ARG A 120 -19.55 -5.50 8.98
CA ARG A 120 -20.03 -4.91 10.24
C ARG A 120 -18.87 -4.58 11.18
N ASP A 121 -17.93 -5.49 11.35
CA ASP A 121 -16.76 -5.28 12.21
C ASP A 121 -15.91 -4.09 11.71
N LEU A 122 -15.66 -4.02 10.39
CA LEU A 122 -14.93 -2.91 9.78
C LEU A 122 -15.68 -1.57 9.90
N LEU A 123 -17.01 -1.56 9.70
CA LEU A 123 -17.84 -0.36 9.88
C LEU A 123 -17.78 0.14 11.31
N GLN A 124 -17.75 -0.75 12.28
CA GLN A 124 -17.63 -0.41 13.70
C GLN A 124 -16.23 0.15 14.00
N LEU A 125 -15.17 -0.53 13.54
CA LEU A 125 -13.78 -0.14 13.73
C LEU A 125 -13.47 1.23 13.09
N THR A 126 -14.03 1.50 11.90
CA THR A 126 -13.88 2.77 11.19
C THR A 126 -14.89 3.84 11.60
N LYS A 127 -15.79 3.58 12.57
CA LYS A 127 -16.85 4.47 13.01
C LYS A 127 -17.82 4.90 11.90
N LEU A 128 -17.89 4.13 10.81
CA LEU A 128 -18.77 4.40 9.67
C LEU A 128 -20.13 3.71 9.79
N THR A 129 -20.46 3.07 10.93
CA THR A 129 -21.70 2.32 11.13
C THR A 129 -22.96 3.14 10.82
N ARG A 130 -22.99 4.43 11.23
CA ARG A 130 -24.13 5.32 10.98
C ARG A 130 -24.31 5.71 9.52
N LEU A 131 -23.25 5.56 8.71
CA LEU A 131 -23.21 5.85 7.28
C LEU A 131 -23.25 4.59 6.43
N ALA A 132 -23.46 3.43 7.05
CA ALA A 132 -23.35 2.12 6.36
C ALA A 132 -24.23 2.03 5.12
N ASP A 133 -25.43 2.59 5.18
CA ASP A 133 -26.43 2.51 4.10
C ASP A 133 -26.49 3.81 3.25
N ALA A 134 -25.66 4.82 3.58
CA ALA A 134 -25.51 6.03 2.77
C ALA A 134 -24.66 5.76 1.50
N PRO A 135 -24.97 6.41 0.38
CA PRO A 135 -24.13 6.35 -0.82
C PRO A 135 -22.70 6.85 -0.55
N ALA A 136 -21.69 6.14 -1.04
CA ALA A 136 -20.30 6.49 -0.78
C ALA A 136 -19.88 7.87 -1.33
N LYS A 137 -20.62 8.42 -2.31
CA LYS A 137 -20.40 9.79 -2.81
C LYS A 137 -20.71 10.87 -1.77
N GLU A 138 -21.54 10.59 -0.76
CA GLU A 138 -21.91 11.52 0.30
C GLU A 138 -20.85 11.60 1.43
N LEU A 139 -19.90 10.67 1.44
CA LEU A 139 -18.81 10.69 2.39
C LEU A 139 -17.89 11.90 2.16
N SER A 140 -17.32 12.43 3.24
CA SER A 140 -16.21 13.39 3.16
C SER A 140 -14.98 12.77 2.50
N GLY A 141 -14.04 13.58 2.04
CA GLY A 141 -12.78 13.09 1.44
C GLY A 141 -12.01 12.12 2.36
N GLY A 142 -11.90 12.46 3.65
CA GLY A 142 -11.25 11.60 4.63
C GLY A 142 -12.00 10.29 4.87
N GLN A 143 -13.34 10.33 5.00
CA GLN A 143 -14.14 9.12 5.14
C GLN A 143 -14.05 8.20 3.92
N ARG A 144 -13.96 8.77 2.69
CA ARG A 144 -13.70 7.98 1.48
C ARG A 144 -12.34 7.29 1.51
N ALA A 145 -11.30 8.00 1.95
CA ALA A 145 -9.97 7.41 2.07
C ALA A 145 -9.94 6.28 3.13
N LEU A 146 -10.57 6.50 4.29
CA LEU A 146 -10.72 5.48 5.33
C LEU A 146 -11.47 4.25 4.81
N LEU A 147 -12.59 4.44 4.10
CA LEU A 147 -13.36 3.34 3.49
C LEU A 147 -12.53 2.59 2.44
N GLN A 148 -11.74 3.30 1.63
CA GLN A 148 -10.85 2.68 0.64
C GLN A 148 -9.81 1.78 1.32
N VAL A 149 -9.17 2.24 2.40
CA VAL A 149 -8.22 1.41 3.16
C VAL A 149 -8.95 0.22 3.79
N ALA A 150 -10.10 0.46 4.42
CA ALA A 150 -10.90 -0.59 5.04
C ALA A 150 -11.36 -1.66 4.04
N SER A 151 -11.74 -1.28 2.81
CA SER A 151 -12.21 -2.22 1.79
C SER A 151 -11.17 -3.27 1.40
N GLY A 152 -9.88 -2.94 1.47
CA GLY A 152 -8.81 -3.91 1.22
C GLY A 152 -8.78 -5.04 2.26
N PHE A 153 -9.16 -4.75 3.50
CA PHE A 153 -9.23 -5.77 4.56
C PHE A 153 -10.38 -6.76 4.37
N MET A 154 -11.28 -6.49 3.45
CA MET A 154 -12.33 -7.43 3.08
C MET A 154 -11.81 -8.63 2.28
N LEU A 155 -10.60 -8.58 1.71
CA LEU A 155 -10.00 -9.72 1.02
C LEU A 155 -9.52 -10.75 2.06
N PRO A 156 -10.10 -11.98 2.10
CA PRO A 156 -9.70 -13.00 3.09
C PRO A 156 -8.24 -13.43 2.95
N GLU A 157 -7.75 -13.51 1.72
CA GLU A 157 -6.39 -13.96 1.39
C GLU A 157 -5.35 -12.86 1.50
N LEU A 158 -5.71 -11.66 1.97
CA LEU A 158 -4.77 -10.53 2.08
C LEU A 158 -3.56 -10.91 2.94
N ARG A 159 -2.36 -10.75 2.36
CA ARG A 159 -1.06 -10.99 3.00
C ARG A 159 -0.20 -9.74 3.01
N CYS A 160 -0.24 -8.97 1.91
CA CYS A 160 0.53 -7.75 1.74
C CYS A 160 -0.37 -6.63 1.22
N TYR A 161 -0.35 -5.47 1.86
CA TYR A 161 -1.14 -4.33 1.44
C TYR A 161 -0.24 -3.13 1.15
N VAL A 162 -0.23 -2.70 -0.11
CA VAL A 162 0.51 -1.51 -0.56
C VAL A 162 -0.40 -0.30 -0.43
N LEU A 163 -0.02 0.66 0.39
CA LEU A 163 -0.75 1.91 0.61
C LEU A 163 0.03 3.06 -0.03
N ASP A 164 -0.55 3.64 -1.08
CA ASP A 164 0.08 4.71 -1.86
C ASP A 164 -0.52 6.05 -1.44
N GLU A 165 0.25 6.84 -0.68
CA GLU A 165 -0.09 8.14 -0.09
C GLU A 165 -1.43 8.12 0.70
N PRO A 166 -1.65 7.17 1.63
CA PRO A 166 -2.94 6.99 2.29
C PRO A 166 -3.33 8.14 3.23
N PHE A 167 -2.43 9.05 3.53
CA PHE A 167 -2.62 10.17 4.48
C PHE A 167 -2.73 11.53 3.81
N ALA A 168 -2.50 11.61 2.48
CA ALA A 168 -2.43 12.87 1.77
C ALA A 168 -3.76 13.64 1.75
N GLY A 169 -3.75 14.91 2.18
CA GLY A 169 -4.93 15.77 2.17
C GLY A 169 -6.01 15.40 3.17
N ILE A 170 -5.72 14.56 4.17
CA ILE A 170 -6.67 14.06 5.17
C ILE A 170 -6.47 14.83 6.48
N ASN A 171 -7.58 15.08 7.20
CA ASN A 171 -7.51 15.70 8.52
C ASN A 171 -6.86 14.76 9.56
N PRO A 172 -6.26 15.31 10.64
CA PRO A 172 -5.54 14.54 11.65
C PRO A 172 -6.35 13.42 12.30
N VAL A 173 -7.65 13.63 12.54
CA VAL A 173 -8.52 12.63 13.20
C VAL A 173 -8.64 11.37 12.33
N ILE A 174 -8.93 11.53 11.06
CA ILE A 174 -9.02 10.39 10.13
C ILE A 174 -7.66 9.74 9.88
N LYS A 175 -6.56 10.52 9.89
CA LYS A 175 -5.21 9.94 9.83
C LYS A 175 -4.98 8.96 10.98
N GLU A 176 -5.33 9.34 12.21
CA GLU A 176 -5.23 8.45 13.37
C GLU A 176 -6.08 7.18 13.20
N GLU A 177 -7.31 7.30 12.68
CA GLU A 177 -8.16 6.14 12.43
C GLU A 177 -7.55 5.18 11.39
N ILE A 178 -6.91 5.71 10.33
CA ILE A 178 -6.18 4.89 9.35
C ILE A 178 -4.95 4.23 10.00
N ILE A 179 -4.20 4.96 10.81
CA ILE A 179 -3.03 4.44 11.52
C ILE A 179 -3.42 3.30 12.45
N GLU A 180 -4.46 3.49 13.26
CA GLU A 180 -4.99 2.47 14.17
C GLU A 180 -5.43 1.21 13.41
N LEU A 181 -6.13 1.39 12.28
CA LEU A 181 -6.58 0.30 11.41
C LEU A 181 -5.39 -0.52 10.86
N ILE A 182 -4.31 0.15 10.43
CA ILE A 182 -3.08 -0.50 9.94
C ILE A 182 -2.41 -1.28 11.07
N LEU A 183 -2.20 -0.64 12.22
CA LEU A 183 -1.53 -1.25 13.38
C LEU A 183 -2.32 -2.44 13.93
N GLU A 184 -3.64 -2.32 14.02
CA GLU A 184 -4.50 -3.41 14.46
C GLU A 184 -4.43 -4.59 13.51
N ALA A 185 -4.54 -4.36 12.19
CA ALA A 185 -4.44 -5.42 11.20
C ALA A 185 -3.03 -6.07 11.17
N ASN A 186 -1.98 -5.30 11.40
CA ASN A 186 -0.63 -5.85 11.52
C ASN A 186 -0.48 -6.74 12.76
N ARG A 187 -0.96 -6.26 13.93
CA ARG A 187 -0.85 -7.00 15.21
C ARG A 187 -1.72 -8.25 15.24
N SER A 188 -3.01 -8.12 14.88
CA SER A 188 -4.00 -9.20 15.04
C SER A 188 -3.94 -10.25 13.94
N ARG A 189 -3.54 -9.85 12.72
CA ARG A 189 -3.55 -10.72 11.53
C ARG A 189 -2.17 -10.98 10.95
N GLY A 190 -1.11 -10.36 11.48
CA GLY A 190 0.24 -10.46 10.92
C GLY A 190 0.37 -9.90 9.50
N LEU A 191 -0.50 -8.95 9.11
CA LEU A 191 -0.49 -8.39 7.77
C LEU A 191 0.78 -7.57 7.53
N THR A 192 1.33 -7.74 6.34
CA THR A 192 2.50 -6.99 5.86
C THR A 192 2.03 -5.75 5.10
N PHE A 193 2.72 -4.63 5.31
CA PHE A 193 2.41 -3.39 4.60
C PHE A 193 3.63 -2.82 3.88
N VAL A 194 3.39 -2.22 2.71
CA VAL A 194 4.32 -1.30 2.06
C VAL A 194 3.63 0.05 1.97
N ILE A 195 4.15 1.07 2.64
CA ILE A 195 3.52 2.39 2.74
C ILE A 195 4.39 3.41 2.01
N VAL A 196 3.82 4.03 0.98
CA VAL A 196 4.43 5.18 0.32
C VAL A 196 3.86 6.43 0.95
N SER A 197 4.69 7.26 1.55
CA SER A 197 4.27 8.56 2.08
C SER A 197 5.46 9.52 2.22
N HIS A 198 5.17 10.80 2.21
CA HIS A 198 6.10 11.89 2.51
C HIS A 198 5.93 12.45 3.93
N GLU A 199 4.97 11.93 4.71
CA GLU A 199 4.70 12.37 6.09
C GLU A 199 5.63 11.64 7.07
N MET A 200 6.84 12.16 7.28
CA MET A 200 7.91 11.48 8.02
C MET A 200 7.54 11.17 9.47
N ALA A 201 6.72 12.01 10.14
CA ALA A 201 6.27 11.75 11.50
C ALA A 201 5.41 10.46 11.58
N ILE A 202 4.53 10.26 10.59
CA ILE A 202 3.69 9.04 10.51
C ILE A 202 4.57 7.84 10.14
N MET A 203 5.51 8.00 9.20
CA MET A 203 6.41 6.93 8.78
C MET A 203 7.28 6.43 9.94
N ARG A 204 7.79 7.36 10.80
CA ARG A 204 8.55 7.01 12.02
C ARG A 204 7.71 6.18 12.99
N ARG A 205 6.43 6.48 13.10
CA ARG A 205 5.51 5.81 14.02
C ARG A 205 5.06 4.44 13.54
N LEU A 206 4.86 4.28 12.21
CA LEU A 206 4.31 3.08 11.62
C LEU A 206 5.36 2.08 11.15
N CYS A 207 6.42 2.56 10.52
CA CYS A 207 7.29 1.68 9.75
C CYS A 207 8.40 1.08 10.62
N HIS A 208 8.58 -0.23 10.50
CA HIS A 208 9.71 -0.93 11.13
C HIS A 208 11.03 -0.62 10.40
N SER A 209 10.96 -0.43 9.09
CA SER A 209 12.10 -0.06 8.26
C SER A 209 11.64 0.74 7.04
N ILE A 210 12.58 1.44 6.43
CA ILE A 210 12.38 2.34 5.29
C ILE A 210 13.31 1.91 4.16
N SER A 211 12.79 1.88 2.93
CA SER A 211 13.58 1.86 1.70
C SER A 211 13.51 3.24 1.06
N VAL A 212 14.66 3.84 0.80
CA VAL A 212 14.77 5.16 0.18
C VAL A 212 15.05 4.99 -1.31
N LEU A 213 14.13 5.47 -2.15
CA LEU A 213 14.32 5.53 -3.60
C LEU A 213 14.85 6.91 -4.03
N ALA A 214 15.83 6.90 -4.93
CA ALA A 214 16.28 8.08 -5.65
C ALA A 214 16.71 7.68 -7.07
N GLN A 215 16.29 8.45 -8.07
CA GLN A 215 16.64 8.23 -9.49
C GLN A 215 16.40 6.77 -9.96
N GLY A 216 15.30 6.18 -9.52
CA GLY A 216 14.92 4.82 -9.88
C GLY A 216 15.66 3.69 -9.16
N ARG A 217 16.53 3.98 -8.20
CA ARG A 217 17.34 3.01 -7.45
C ARG A 217 17.04 3.08 -5.95
N VAL A 218 17.23 1.98 -5.23
CA VAL A 218 17.28 1.99 -3.76
C VAL A 218 18.66 2.49 -3.36
N VAL A 219 18.69 3.62 -2.65
CA VAL A 219 19.95 4.26 -2.22
C VAL A 219 20.24 3.98 -0.74
N SER A 220 19.22 3.63 0.04
CA SER A 220 19.40 3.38 1.47
C SER A 220 18.26 2.53 2.03
N GLU A 221 18.55 1.68 3.01
CA GLU A 221 17.57 0.93 3.80
C GLU A 221 17.96 0.93 5.29
N GLY A 222 16.96 0.94 6.17
CA GLY A 222 17.15 0.95 7.62
C GLY A 222 15.93 1.51 8.34
N THR A 223 16.02 1.77 9.63
CA THR A 223 15.01 2.57 10.34
C THR A 223 15.01 3.99 9.82
N LEU A 224 13.93 4.76 10.05
CA LEU A 224 13.87 6.14 9.59
C LEU A 224 15.03 6.99 10.15
N ASP A 225 15.39 6.76 11.41
CA ASP A 225 16.48 7.52 12.06
C ASP A 225 17.84 7.17 11.47
N GLU A 226 18.09 5.90 11.13
CA GLU A 226 19.32 5.48 10.46
C GLU A 226 19.46 6.06 9.05
N VAL A 227 18.37 6.04 8.26
CA VAL A 227 18.43 6.54 6.87
C VAL A 227 18.45 8.05 6.79
N ALA A 228 17.81 8.77 7.73
CA ALA A 228 17.74 10.23 7.74
C ALA A 228 19.11 10.91 7.89
N GLY A 229 20.06 10.26 8.55
CA GLY A 229 21.42 10.77 8.76
C GLY A 229 22.39 10.43 7.62
N ARG A 230 21.99 9.67 6.60
CA ARG A 230 22.89 9.23 5.54
C ARG A 230 23.05 10.30 4.45
N HIS A 231 24.29 10.54 4.07
CA HIS A 231 24.65 11.58 3.10
C HIS A 231 23.92 11.39 1.75
N GLU A 232 23.83 10.16 1.25
CA GLU A 232 23.14 9.83 0.00
C GLU A 232 21.65 10.14 0.05
N VAL A 233 21.01 10.01 1.23
CA VAL A 233 19.60 10.36 1.43
C VAL A 233 19.41 11.87 1.44
N ILE A 234 20.26 12.58 2.19
CA ILE A 234 20.25 14.04 2.26
C ILE A 234 20.47 14.63 0.85
N ALA A 235 21.46 14.13 0.12
CA ALA A 235 21.75 14.56 -1.25
C ALA A 235 20.59 14.28 -2.22
N ALA A 236 19.89 13.16 -2.06
CA ALA A 236 18.73 12.82 -2.88
C ALA A 236 17.55 13.79 -2.68
N TYR A 237 17.33 14.28 -1.46
CA TYR A 237 16.25 15.22 -1.15
C TYR A 237 16.60 16.68 -1.44
N LEU A 238 17.85 17.08 -1.21
CA LEU A 238 18.31 18.48 -1.43
C LEU A 238 18.70 18.76 -2.89
N GLY A 239 18.92 17.71 -3.70
CA GLY A 239 19.42 17.83 -5.07
C GLY A 239 20.93 18.12 -5.12
N LYS A 240 21.53 18.03 -6.32
CA LYS A 240 22.97 18.29 -6.56
C LYS A 240 23.38 19.78 -6.49
N GLY A 241 22.78 20.58 -5.63
CA GLY A 241 22.98 22.02 -5.59
C GLY A 241 23.56 22.57 -4.30
N TRP A 242 23.97 21.75 -3.35
CA TRP A 242 24.59 22.17 -2.08
C TRP A 242 25.94 21.45 -1.89
N THR A 243 26.89 21.80 -2.72
CA THR A 243 28.32 21.62 -2.47
C THR A 243 28.95 23.00 -2.38
#